data_c2179b2527c3d3f8e5424344d542c123
#
_entry.id   c2179b2527c3d3f8e5424344d542c123
#
_cell.length_a   1.000
_cell.length_b   1.000
_cell.length_c   1.000
_cell.angle_alpha   90.00
_cell.angle_beta   90.00
_cell.angle_gamma   90.00
#
_symmetry.space_group_name_H-M   'P 1'
#
loop_
_entity.id
_entity.type
_entity.pdbx_description
1 polymer ?
#
loop_
_entity_poly.entity_id
_entity_poly.type
_entity_poly.pdbx_seq_one_letter_code
_entity_poly.pdbx_strand_id
1 'polypeptide(L)'
;MKNLTNQILIAMPHMPDDRFKKSVVLIFEHNSQGATGLVINKQIDEEISLDIIDGLNQKMGVEVDNKTPIFNGGPLSPEKGIVIHDDKTLSNHCVKISEKLFISNHIDSIIKAQSIGRCNYKLMLGYAGWSSGQLNSEIENGDWMIQETFSDLIFNKGGERVWRLAINSLGAEVSDISTHGGVS
;
A
#
# COMPACT_ATOMS: atom_id res chain seq x y z
N MET A 1 -21.60 9.65 -2.86
CA MET A 1 -20.63 8.57 -2.58
C MET A 1 -19.60 9.10 -1.61
N LYS A 2 -19.29 8.39 -0.52
CA LYS A 2 -18.24 8.83 0.44
C LYS A 2 -16.88 8.71 -0.24
N ASN A 3 -16.07 9.74 -0.19
CA ASN A 3 -14.69 9.69 -0.71
C ASN A 3 -13.86 8.77 0.22
N LEU A 4 -13.18 7.78 -0.37
CA LEU A 4 -12.35 6.81 0.36
C LEU A 4 -10.85 7.17 0.35
N THR A 5 -10.46 8.31 -0.19
CA THR A 5 -9.06 8.77 -0.11
C THR A 5 -8.60 8.84 1.35
N ASN A 6 -7.39 8.35 1.61
CA ASN A 6 -6.83 8.19 2.96
C ASN A 6 -7.58 7.15 3.82
N GLN A 7 -8.29 6.21 3.22
CA GLN A 7 -8.84 5.04 3.91
C GLN A 7 -8.01 3.80 3.60
N ILE A 8 -8.05 2.85 4.50
CA ILE A 8 -7.47 1.51 4.34
C ILE A 8 -8.57 0.54 3.94
N LEU A 9 -8.30 -0.26 2.91
CA LEU A 9 -9.09 -1.44 2.58
C LEU A 9 -8.37 -2.68 3.11
N ILE A 10 -9.11 -3.53 3.80
CA ILE A 10 -8.61 -4.80 4.34
C ILE A 10 -9.30 -5.92 3.57
N ALA A 11 -8.52 -6.73 2.85
CA ALA A 11 -9.06 -7.87 2.12
C ALA A 11 -9.66 -8.89 3.10
N MET A 12 -10.90 -9.28 2.85
CA MET A 12 -11.58 -10.29 3.68
C MET A 12 -11.00 -11.69 3.40
N PRO A 13 -11.12 -12.65 4.34
CA PRO A 13 -10.56 -14.00 4.19
C PRO A 13 -11.02 -14.73 2.93
N HIS A 14 -12.23 -14.45 2.46
CA HIS A 14 -12.83 -15.04 1.26
C HIS A 14 -12.52 -14.27 -0.04
N MET A 15 -11.63 -13.27 0.01
CA MET A 15 -11.24 -12.46 -1.16
C MET A 15 -11.07 -13.34 -2.41
N PRO A 16 -11.91 -13.16 -3.45
CA PRO A 16 -11.88 -14.02 -4.63
C PRO A 16 -10.67 -13.81 -5.52
N ASP A 17 -10.10 -12.60 -5.53
CA ASP A 17 -8.91 -12.27 -6.31
C ASP A 17 -7.64 -12.64 -5.54
N ASP A 18 -6.93 -13.67 -6.01
CA ASP A 18 -5.69 -14.16 -5.39
C ASP A 18 -4.61 -13.09 -5.27
N ARG A 19 -4.61 -12.11 -6.16
CA ARG A 19 -3.66 -10.98 -6.13
C ARG A 19 -3.81 -10.14 -4.87
N PHE A 20 -5.04 -10.09 -4.31
CA PHE A 20 -5.37 -9.29 -3.14
C PHE A 20 -5.62 -10.10 -1.87
N LYS A 21 -5.48 -11.42 -1.89
CA LYS A 21 -5.59 -12.22 -0.67
C LYS A 21 -4.65 -11.70 0.42
N LYS A 22 -5.19 -11.51 1.63
CA LYS A 22 -4.48 -10.98 2.80
C LYS A 22 -3.79 -9.62 2.54
N SER A 23 -4.35 -8.81 1.65
CA SER A 23 -3.84 -7.47 1.36
C SER A 23 -4.44 -6.42 2.28
N VAL A 24 -3.63 -5.41 2.55
CA VAL A 24 -4.02 -4.13 3.15
C VAL A 24 -3.68 -3.05 2.15
N VAL A 25 -4.67 -2.26 1.71
CA VAL A 25 -4.51 -1.29 0.64
C VAL A 25 -4.82 0.11 1.14
N LEU A 26 -3.88 1.04 0.96
CA LEU A 26 -4.10 2.47 1.17
C LEU A 26 -4.72 3.08 -0.09
N ILE A 27 -5.91 3.66 0.01
CA ILE A 27 -6.50 4.44 -1.09
C ILE A 27 -5.92 5.84 -1.08
N PHE A 28 -5.22 6.21 -2.15
CA PHE A 28 -4.65 7.54 -2.29
C PHE A 28 -5.39 8.44 -3.28
N GLU A 29 -6.25 7.87 -4.12
CA GLU A 29 -7.16 8.60 -4.99
C GLU A 29 -8.50 7.87 -5.10
N HIS A 30 -9.61 8.62 -4.98
CA HIS A 30 -10.96 8.13 -5.21
C HIS A 30 -11.86 9.25 -5.74
N ASN A 31 -12.41 9.05 -6.93
CA ASN A 31 -13.26 10.01 -7.61
C ASN A 31 -14.31 9.29 -8.49
N SER A 32 -15.06 10.03 -9.29
CA SER A 32 -16.08 9.47 -10.20
C SER A 32 -15.53 8.54 -11.29
N GLN A 33 -14.24 8.61 -11.59
CA GLN A 33 -13.58 7.75 -12.58
C GLN A 33 -13.12 6.41 -11.99
N GLY A 34 -13.05 6.31 -10.66
CA GLY A 34 -12.64 5.09 -9.96
C GLY A 34 -11.78 5.36 -8.74
N ALA A 35 -10.97 4.39 -8.37
CA ALA A 35 -10.06 4.48 -7.24
C ALA A 35 -8.67 3.94 -7.58
N THR A 36 -7.66 4.49 -6.89
CA THR A 36 -6.27 4.02 -6.98
C THR A 36 -5.73 3.83 -5.56
N GLY A 37 -5.02 2.73 -5.34
CA GLY A 37 -4.48 2.38 -4.03
C GLY A 37 -3.13 1.68 -4.10
N LEU A 38 -2.47 1.57 -2.94
CA LEU A 38 -1.20 0.88 -2.77
C LEU A 38 -1.34 -0.26 -1.76
N VAL A 39 -0.97 -1.47 -2.16
CA VAL A 39 -0.88 -2.62 -1.25
C VAL A 39 0.35 -2.40 -0.35
N ILE A 40 0.12 -2.12 0.93
CA ILE A 40 1.17 -1.65 1.85
C ILE A 40 1.85 -2.77 2.66
N ASN A 41 1.39 -4.01 2.56
CA ASN A 41 1.87 -5.12 3.39
C ASN A 41 2.54 -6.26 2.62
N LYS A 42 2.65 -6.21 1.30
CA LYS A 42 3.34 -7.23 0.50
C LYS A 42 4.79 -6.83 0.23
N GLN A 43 5.66 -7.07 1.19
CA GLN A 43 7.08 -6.82 1.05
C GLN A 43 7.69 -7.78 0.02
N ILE A 44 8.58 -7.28 -0.82
CA ILE A 44 9.37 -8.06 -1.78
C ILE A 44 10.52 -8.73 -1.05
N ASP A 45 10.87 -9.95 -1.44
CA ASP A 45 11.96 -10.71 -0.86
C ASP A 45 13.29 -9.95 -0.95
N GLU A 46 14.16 -10.15 0.03
CA GLU A 46 15.41 -9.40 0.18
C GLU A 46 16.33 -9.54 -1.06
N GLU A 47 16.48 -10.75 -1.59
CA GLU A 47 17.30 -11.02 -2.77
C GLU A 47 16.79 -10.24 -3.99
N ILE A 48 15.48 -10.29 -4.28
CA ILE A 48 14.86 -9.55 -5.37
C ILE A 48 14.95 -8.04 -5.12
N SER A 49 14.83 -7.59 -3.87
CA SER A 49 14.96 -6.17 -3.51
C SER A 49 16.35 -5.64 -3.81
N LEU A 50 17.41 -6.42 -3.54
CA LEU A 50 18.78 -6.06 -3.86
C LEU A 50 18.99 -5.91 -5.38
N ASP A 51 18.50 -6.85 -6.19
CA ASP A 51 18.58 -6.77 -7.65
C ASP A 51 17.87 -5.52 -8.19
N ILE A 52 16.72 -5.17 -7.62
CA ILE A 52 15.97 -3.96 -7.99
C ILE A 52 16.78 -2.69 -7.63
N ILE A 53 17.37 -2.63 -6.44
CA ILE A 53 18.19 -1.50 -5.98
C ILE A 53 19.41 -1.33 -6.88
N ASP A 54 20.11 -2.41 -7.18
CA ASP A 54 21.27 -2.38 -8.07
C ASP A 54 20.90 -1.88 -9.46
N GLY A 55 19.77 -2.35 -10.00
CA GLY A 55 19.25 -1.89 -11.29
C GLY A 55 18.87 -0.39 -11.28
N LEU A 56 18.29 0.10 -10.19
CA LEU A 56 17.98 1.53 -10.02
C LEU A 56 19.25 2.36 -9.94
N ASN A 57 20.23 1.94 -9.14
CA ASN A 57 21.50 2.63 -8.96
C ASN A 57 22.25 2.75 -10.28
N GLN A 58 22.34 1.65 -11.05
CA GLN A 58 22.98 1.64 -12.36
C GLN A 58 22.27 2.51 -13.39
N LYS A 59 20.93 2.41 -13.47
CA LYS A 59 20.13 3.11 -14.48
C LYS A 59 20.05 4.60 -14.24
N MET A 60 19.97 5.01 -12.98
CA MET A 60 19.71 6.41 -12.60
C MET A 60 20.94 7.14 -12.07
N GLY A 61 22.06 6.44 -11.85
CA GLY A 61 23.28 7.04 -11.32
C GLY A 61 23.13 7.56 -9.89
N VAL A 62 22.34 6.86 -9.07
CA VAL A 62 22.05 7.21 -7.67
C VAL A 62 22.56 6.11 -6.73
N GLU A 63 22.62 6.40 -5.43
CA GLU A 63 22.96 5.42 -4.39
C GLU A 63 21.76 5.23 -3.44
N VAL A 64 20.90 4.28 -3.79
CA VAL A 64 19.83 3.80 -2.91
C VAL A 64 20.39 2.76 -1.95
N ASP A 65 20.14 2.93 -0.64
CA ASP A 65 20.60 1.99 0.40
C ASP A 65 19.92 0.62 0.21
N ASN A 66 20.72 -0.45 0.33
CA ASN A 66 20.26 -1.84 0.26
C ASN A 66 19.20 -2.22 1.30
N LYS A 67 19.03 -1.39 2.36
CA LYS A 67 18.00 -1.55 3.37
C LYS A 67 16.69 -0.86 3.02
N THR A 68 16.58 -0.23 1.85
CA THR A 68 15.33 0.41 1.40
C THR A 68 14.19 -0.60 1.36
N PRO A 69 13.10 -0.38 2.11
CA PRO A 69 11.99 -1.33 2.12
C PRO A 69 11.20 -1.25 0.82
N ILE A 70 11.20 -2.34 0.05
CA ILE A 70 10.50 -2.45 -1.24
C ILE A 70 9.28 -3.35 -1.10
N PHE A 71 8.15 -2.90 -1.65
CA PHE A 71 6.87 -3.59 -1.58
C PHE A 71 6.24 -3.72 -2.97
N ASN A 72 5.50 -4.81 -3.19
CA ASN A 72 4.59 -4.91 -4.32
C ASN A 72 3.34 -4.08 -4.01
N GLY A 73 3.23 -2.92 -4.65
CA GLY A 73 2.13 -1.96 -4.45
C GLY A 73 0.84 -2.32 -5.17
N GLY A 74 0.90 -3.28 -6.09
CA GLY A 74 -0.27 -3.77 -6.82
C GLY A 74 0.04 -4.25 -8.24
N PRO A 75 -0.95 -4.82 -8.93
CA PRO A 75 -0.74 -5.52 -10.20
C PRO A 75 -0.56 -4.59 -11.43
N LEU A 76 -0.86 -3.29 -11.30
CA LEU A 76 -0.79 -2.35 -12.41
C LEU A 76 0.57 -1.64 -12.44
N SER A 77 1.17 -1.55 -13.63
CA SER A 77 2.45 -0.85 -13.88
C SER A 77 3.55 -1.22 -12.88
N PRO A 78 3.95 -2.50 -12.74
CA PRO A 78 4.93 -2.94 -11.75
C PRO A 78 6.31 -2.30 -11.94
N GLU A 79 6.58 -1.71 -13.10
CA GLU A 79 7.79 -0.94 -13.41
C GLU A 79 7.80 0.46 -12.80
N LYS A 80 6.65 0.94 -12.29
CA LYS A 80 6.55 2.27 -11.69
C LYS A 80 6.84 2.22 -10.21
N GLY A 81 7.83 3.00 -9.78
CA GLY A 81 8.14 3.23 -8.38
C GLY A 81 7.31 4.38 -7.81
N ILE A 82 6.64 4.14 -6.68
CA ILE A 82 5.91 5.14 -5.90
C ILE A 82 6.48 5.11 -4.48
N VAL A 83 6.85 6.27 -3.95
CA VAL A 83 7.39 6.41 -2.59
C VAL A 83 6.30 6.93 -1.66
N ILE A 84 5.94 6.13 -0.64
CA ILE A 84 5.13 6.62 0.49
C ILE A 84 6.09 7.11 1.57
N HIS A 85 5.82 8.28 2.17
CA HIS A 85 6.65 8.85 3.24
C HIS A 85 5.86 9.75 4.19
N ASP A 86 6.43 10.05 5.35
CA ASP A 86 5.83 10.90 6.39
C ASP A 86 6.44 12.31 6.50
N ASP A 87 7.36 12.68 5.62
CA ASP A 87 8.01 13.98 5.63
C ASP A 87 7.67 14.82 4.38
N LYS A 88 6.98 15.94 4.58
CA LYS A 88 6.56 16.86 3.52
C LYS A 88 7.75 17.53 2.78
N THR A 89 8.95 17.49 3.34
CA THR A 89 10.13 18.16 2.76
C THR A 89 10.86 17.29 1.73
N LEU A 90 10.53 16.01 1.62
CA LEU A 90 11.22 15.09 0.72
C LEU A 90 11.06 15.43 -0.76
N SER A 91 9.91 15.95 -1.18
CA SER A 91 9.68 16.34 -2.57
C SER A 91 8.76 17.56 -2.66
N ASN A 92 9.10 18.49 -3.56
CA ASN A 92 8.22 19.60 -3.93
C ASN A 92 7.03 19.13 -4.81
N HIS A 93 7.07 17.90 -5.30
CA HIS A 93 6.08 17.29 -6.17
C HIS A 93 5.35 16.11 -5.51
N CYS A 94 5.28 16.08 -4.16
CA CYS A 94 4.52 15.05 -3.47
C CYS A 94 3.02 15.36 -3.47
N VAL A 95 2.23 14.31 -3.55
CA VAL A 95 0.79 14.36 -3.30
C VAL A 95 0.54 14.17 -1.81
N LYS A 96 -0.11 15.15 -1.18
CA LYS A 96 -0.51 15.05 0.23
C LYS A 96 -1.75 14.18 0.35
N ILE A 97 -1.66 13.09 1.09
CA ILE A 97 -2.78 12.20 1.40
C ILE A 97 -3.43 12.58 2.73
N SER A 98 -2.59 12.90 3.73
CA SER A 98 -3.01 13.42 5.04
C SER A 98 -1.95 14.35 5.62
N GLU A 99 -2.14 14.84 6.86
CA GLU A 99 -1.14 15.73 7.51
C GLU A 99 0.24 15.09 7.66
N LYS A 100 0.33 13.75 7.73
CA LYS A 100 1.56 13.00 7.95
C LYS A 100 1.79 11.89 6.91
N LEU A 101 1.15 12.01 5.74
CA LEU A 101 1.26 10.97 4.71
C LEU A 101 1.31 11.61 3.34
N PHE A 102 2.36 11.31 2.62
CA PHE A 102 2.66 11.85 1.32
C PHE A 102 3.06 10.74 0.34
N ILE A 103 2.82 10.97 -0.93
CA ILE A 103 3.21 10.09 -2.02
C ILE A 103 4.04 10.90 -3.02
N SER A 104 5.16 10.32 -3.44
CA SER A 104 6.03 10.86 -4.48
C SER A 104 6.35 9.79 -5.51
N ASN A 105 6.47 10.17 -6.78
CA ASN A 105 6.92 9.30 -7.87
C ASN A 105 8.39 9.57 -8.27
N HIS A 106 9.14 10.29 -7.45
CA HIS A 106 10.53 10.65 -7.69
C HIS A 106 11.47 9.87 -6.78
N ILE A 107 12.48 9.24 -7.37
CA ILE A 107 13.54 8.50 -6.65
C ILE A 107 14.31 9.39 -5.67
N ASP A 108 14.45 10.68 -5.98
CA ASP A 108 15.09 11.67 -5.12
C ASP A 108 14.48 11.72 -3.71
N SER A 109 13.21 11.36 -3.59
CA SER A 109 12.54 11.27 -2.29
C SER A 109 13.17 10.20 -1.39
N ILE A 110 13.62 9.08 -1.96
CA ILE A 110 14.33 8.01 -1.22
C ILE A 110 15.70 8.52 -0.78
N ILE A 111 16.47 9.12 -1.70
CA ILE A 111 17.81 9.64 -1.41
C ILE A 111 17.76 10.69 -0.29
N LYS A 112 16.79 11.61 -0.36
CA LYS A 112 16.58 12.59 0.71
C LYS A 112 16.14 11.94 2.02
N ALA A 113 15.22 10.95 1.99
CA ALA A 113 14.78 10.23 3.17
C ALA A 113 15.94 9.56 3.90
N GLN A 114 16.83 8.91 3.15
CA GLN A 114 18.06 8.30 3.68
C GLN A 114 18.98 9.33 4.30
N SER A 115 19.19 10.49 3.64
CA SER A 115 20.03 11.58 4.15
C SER A 115 19.50 12.18 5.45
N ILE A 116 18.18 12.30 5.59
CA ILE A 116 17.52 12.80 6.81
C ILE A 116 17.62 11.77 7.94
N GLY A 117 17.50 10.48 7.63
CA GLY A 117 17.69 9.36 8.56
C GLY A 117 16.62 9.21 9.65
N ARG A 118 15.56 10.02 9.64
CA ARG A 118 14.50 10.03 10.66
C ARG A 118 13.07 10.05 10.11
N CYS A 119 12.89 9.94 8.80
CA CYS A 119 11.56 9.80 8.20
C CYS A 119 11.26 8.33 7.88
N ASN A 120 10.00 7.95 7.96
CA ASN A 120 9.55 6.66 7.49
C ASN A 120 9.23 6.76 5.99
N TYR A 121 9.66 5.76 5.24
CA TYR A 121 9.34 5.65 3.82
C TYR A 121 9.29 4.19 3.36
N LYS A 122 8.60 3.96 2.24
CA LYS A 122 8.55 2.68 1.51
C LYS A 122 8.57 2.95 0.02
N LEU A 123 9.33 2.14 -0.73
CA LEU A 123 9.24 2.08 -2.18
C LEU A 123 8.19 1.04 -2.57
N MET A 124 7.15 1.47 -3.25
CA MET A 124 6.08 0.63 -3.77
C MET A 124 6.27 0.43 -5.26
N LEU A 125 6.26 -0.80 -5.75
CA LEU A 125 6.29 -1.13 -7.17
C LEU A 125 4.88 -1.45 -7.66
N GLY A 126 4.41 -0.69 -8.63
CA GLY A 126 3.04 -0.79 -9.14
C GLY A 126 1.99 -0.26 -8.16
N TYR A 127 0.73 -0.41 -8.55
CA TYR A 127 -0.43 0.05 -7.78
C TYR A 127 -1.67 -0.81 -8.07
N ALA A 128 -2.70 -0.66 -7.25
CA ALA A 128 -4.03 -1.24 -7.45
C ALA A 128 -4.96 -0.18 -8.04
N GLY A 129 -5.86 -0.60 -8.93
CA GLY A 129 -6.81 0.32 -9.56
C GLY A 129 -8.19 -0.33 -9.70
N TRP A 130 -9.21 0.47 -9.49
CA TRP A 130 -10.62 0.13 -9.66
C TRP A 130 -11.26 1.09 -10.65
N SER A 131 -12.03 0.59 -11.58
CA SER A 131 -12.87 1.41 -12.47
C SER A 131 -14.03 2.07 -11.70
N SER A 132 -14.71 3.00 -12.37
CA SER A 132 -15.88 3.68 -11.79
C SER A 132 -16.90 2.67 -11.24
N GLY A 133 -17.26 2.80 -9.96
CA GLY A 133 -18.22 1.94 -9.27
C GLY A 133 -17.70 0.56 -8.85
N GLN A 134 -16.58 0.07 -9.40
CA GLN A 134 -16.07 -1.27 -9.11
C GLN A 134 -15.75 -1.45 -7.62
N LEU A 135 -14.98 -0.53 -7.03
CA LEU A 135 -14.62 -0.63 -5.61
C LEU A 135 -15.86 -0.65 -4.70
N ASN A 136 -16.88 0.13 -5.03
CA ASN A 136 -18.10 0.12 -4.22
C ASN A 136 -18.82 -1.21 -4.28
N SER A 137 -18.92 -1.82 -5.48
CA SER A 137 -19.52 -3.15 -5.64
C SER A 137 -18.74 -4.21 -4.85
N GLU A 138 -17.41 -4.17 -4.86
CA GLU A 138 -16.57 -5.09 -4.09
C GLU A 138 -16.75 -4.89 -2.56
N ILE A 139 -16.92 -3.65 -2.10
CA ILE A 139 -17.21 -3.35 -0.68
C ILE A 139 -18.62 -3.86 -0.31
N GLU A 140 -19.63 -3.62 -1.15
CA GLU A 140 -21.00 -4.09 -0.94
C GLU A 140 -21.09 -5.63 -0.94
N ASN A 141 -20.26 -6.31 -1.75
CA ASN A 141 -20.12 -7.76 -1.75
C ASN A 141 -19.39 -8.32 -0.51
N GLY A 142 -18.78 -7.43 0.30
CA GLY A 142 -18.03 -7.82 1.49
C GLY A 142 -16.60 -8.28 1.21
N ASP A 143 -16.06 -8.03 0.01
CA ASP A 143 -14.67 -8.41 -0.34
C ASP A 143 -13.65 -7.57 0.42
N TRP A 144 -14.02 -6.32 0.77
CA TRP A 144 -13.21 -5.36 1.49
C TRP A 144 -13.90 -4.80 2.73
N MET A 145 -13.15 -4.69 3.82
CA MET A 145 -13.51 -3.86 4.97
C MET A 145 -12.77 -2.52 4.90
N ILE A 146 -13.47 -1.45 5.29
CA ILE A 146 -12.89 -0.09 5.30
C ILE A 146 -12.49 0.27 6.74
N GLN A 147 -11.30 0.86 6.88
CA GLN A 147 -10.78 1.37 8.14
C GLN A 147 -10.10 2.72 7.94
N GLU A 148 -10.12 3.56 8.97
CA GLU A 148 -9.34 4.79 8.98
C GLU A 148 -7.84 4.49 8.98
N THR A 149 -7.09 5.34 8.28
CA THR A 149 -5.64 5.21 8.17
C THR A 149 -4.95 5.62 9.46
N PHE A 150 -3.97 4.84 9.89
CA PHE A 150 -3.03 5.22 10.95
C PHE A 150 -1.58 4.87 10.54
N SER A 151 -0.66 5.76 10.93
CA SER A 151 0.74 5.73 10.45
C SER A 151 1.45 4.41 10.76
N ASP A 152 1.20 3.83 11.94
CA ASP A 152 1.84 2.59 12.38
C ASP A 152 1.49 1.39 11.49
N LEU A 153 0.28 1.39 10.90
CA LEU A 153 -0.10 0.36 9.94
C LEU A 153 0.67 0.51 8.62
N ILE A 154 0.78 1.75 8.13
CA ILE A 154 1.40 2.04 6.83
C ILE A 154 2.89 1.72 6.85
N PHE A 155 3.62 2.15 7.88
CA PHE A 155 5.07 2.00 7.95
C PHE A 155 5.54 0.73 8.67
N ASN A 156 4.63 -0.20 9.00
CA ASN A 156 5.00 -1.50 9.53
C ASN A 156 5.81 -2.31 8.51
N LYS A 157 6.59 -3.29 9.02
CA LYS A 157 7.48 -4.14 8.19
C LYS A 157 6.77 -5.03 7.15
N GLY A 158 5.43 -5.03 7.12
CA GLY A 158 4.68 -5.79 6.11
C GLY A 158 4.32 -7.22 6.53
N GLY A 159 3.95 -8.02 5.53
CA GLY A 159 3.57 -9.42 5.68
C GLY A 159 2.13 -9.65 6.17
N GLU A 160 1.80 -10.92 6.35
CA GLU A 160 0.47 -11.37 6.80
C GLU A 160 0.12 -10.84 8.21
N ARG A 161 1.15 -10.58 9.03
CA ARG A 161 0.95 -10.01 10.37
C ARG A 161 0.23 -8.65 10.32
N VAL A 162 0.56 -7.80 9.34
CA VAL A 162 -0.11 -6.49 9.18
C VAL A 162 -1.58 -6.67 8.85
N TRP A 163 -1.90 -7.61 7.96
CA TRP A 163 -3.28 -7.93 7.63
C TRP A 163 -4.05 -8.47 8.84
N ARG A 164 -3.47 -9.39 9.63
CA ARG A 164 -4.08 -9.90 10.86
C ARG A 164 -4.31 -8.80 11.90
N LEU A 165 -3.35 -7.89 12.08
CA LEU A 165 -3.52 -6.73 12.97
C LEU A 165 -4.67 -5.84 12.51
N ALA A 166 -4.78 -5.58 11.20
CA ALA A 166 -5.86 -4.79 10.62
C ALA A 166 -7.23 -5.47 10.82
N ILE A 167 -7.36 -6.77 10.57
CA ILE A 167 -8.60 -7.53 10.82
C ILE A 167 -8.96 -7.50 12.32
N ASN A 168 -8.00 -7.77 13.21
CA ASN A 168 -8.26 -7.81 14.66
C ASN A 168 -8.67 -6.44 15.22
N SER A 169 -8.16 -5.36 14.66
CA SER A 169 -8.55 -4.00 15.08
C SER A 169 -10.01 -3.65 14.75
N LEU A 170 -10.65 -4.40 13.85
CA LEU A 170 -12.08 -4.29 13.54
C LEU A 170 -12.96 -5.09 14.52
N GLY A 171 -12.37 -5.76 15.53
CA GLY A 171 -13.11 -6.56 16.52
C GLY A 171 -13.60 -7.91 16.01
N ALA A 172 -13.13 -8.36 14.84
CA ALA A 172 -13.44 -9.65 14.27
C ALA A 172 -12.27 -10.62 14.46
N GLU A 173 -12.49 -11.76 15.09
CA GLU A 173 -11.53 -12.88 15.02
C GLU A 173 -11.62 -13.51 13.62
N VAL A 174 -10.48 -13.79 13.02
CA VAL A 174 -10.40 -14.38 11.65
C VAL A 174 -11.12 -15.75 11.57
N SER A 175 -11.26 -16.46 12.69
CA SER A 175 -12.01 -17.70 12.83
C SER A 175 -13.53 -17.50 12.63
N ASP A 176 -14.08 -16.37 13.05
CA ASP A 176 -15.53 -16.12 13.01
C ASP A 176 -16.00 -15.74 11.59
N ILE A 177 -15.09 -15.19 10.79
CA ILE A 177 -15.40 -14.74 9.43
C ILE A 177 -15.41 -15.92 8.44
N SER A 178 -14.65 -16.99 8.71
CA SER A 178 -14.55 -18.17 7.82
C SER A 178 -15.74 -19.12 7.93
N THR A 179 -16.60 -19.02 8.95
CA THR A 179 -17.71 -19.95 9.22
C THR A 179 -19.06 -19.51 8.63
N HIS A 180 -19.20 -18.29 8.11
CA HIS A 180 -20.47 -17.78 7.57
C HIS A 180 -20.52 -17.72 6.03
N GLY A 181 -19.55 -18.26 5.31
CA GLY A 181 -19.50 -18.35 3.84
C GLY A 181 -19.97 -19.71 3.29
N GLY A 182 -20.88 -20.38 3.95
CA GLY A 182 -21.41 -21.66 3.47
C GLY A 182 -22.89 -21.84 3.77
N VAL A 183 -23.63 -22.05 2.70
CA VAL A 183 -24.99 -22.57 2.59
C VAL A 183 -26.08 -21.51 2.32
N SER A 184 -26.43 -21.28 1.08
CA SER A 184 -27.70 -21.67 0.52
C SER A 184 -27.65 -21.61 -1.00
#